data_44129b6e4c791349c6d90ef29124e934
#
_entry.id   44129b6e4c791349c6d90ef29124e934
#
_cell.length_a   1.000
_cell.length_b   1.000
_cell.length_c   1.000
_cell.angle_alpha   90.00
_cell.angle_beta   90.00
_cell.angle_gamma   90.00
#
_symmetry.space_group_name_H-M   'P 1'
#
loop_
_entity.id
_entity.type
_entity.pdbx_description
1 polymer ?
#
loop_
_entity_poly.entity_id
_entity_poly.type
_entity_poly.pdbx_seq_one_letter_code
_entity_poly.pdbx_strand_id
1 'polypeptide(L)'
;VYEYAYNTSRAIPLRTASDELYFYANEAGHNGILPYNIMNELNHTGNKNDNSSIDVAINLDWNVASWIKFSSILGASRSNVTQENWADEQSYYISSMRQSPYGKKLPDLTEDPKFVEEYCLLPFGGELATTNTRNTSYTWRNSLALMQSFGKHEISGSIGQEVRSSKYDGLKSTQYGYLPERGKKFVDIDPTIWKRYAALVKNHPDVVTDT
;
A
#
# COMPACT_ATOMS: atom_id res chain seq x y z
N VAL A 1 -9.07 8.17 -11.60
CA VAL A 1 -10.39 8.57 -12.14
C VAL A 1 -10.32 9.95 -12.78
N TYR A 2 -9.81 10.98 -12.10
CA TYR A 2 -9.73 12.36 -12.68
C TYR A 2 -8.86 12.41 -13.93
N GLU A 3 -7.71 11.79 -13.92
CA GLU A 3 -6.79 11.74 -15.07
C GLU A 3 -7.44 11.03 -16.27
N TYR A 4 -8.12 9.91 -16.01
CA TYR A 4 -8.89 9.20 -17.02
C TYR A 4 -9.99 10.08 -17.61
N ALA A 5 -10.83 10.69 -16.77
CA ALA A 5 -11.93 11.55 -17.22
C ALA A 5 -11.46 12.78 -17.99
N TYR A 6 -10.23 13.25 -17.74
CA TYR A 6 -9.64 14.38 -18.44
C TYR A 6 -9.06 14.01 -19.81
N ASN A 7 -8.44 12.82 -19.89
CA ASN A 7 -7.70 12.39 -21.09
C ASN A 7 -8.53 11.54 -22.05
N THR A 8 -9.68 11.03 -21.61
CA THR A 8 -10.53 10.16 -22.44
C THR A 8 -11.59 10.96 -23.21
N SER A 9 -11.84 10.56 -24.46
CA SER A 9 -12.89 11.18 -25.27
C SER A 9 -14.27 10.92 -24.67
N ARG A 10 -15.07 11.98 -24.52
CA ARG A 10 -16.47 11.89 -24.07
C ARG A 10 -17.39 11.18 -25.06
N ALA A 11 -16.90 10.90 -26.25
CA ALA A 11 -17.65 10.15 -27.27
C ALA A 11 -17.59 8.64 -27.05
N ILE A 12 -16.68 8.16 -26.17
CA ILE A 12 -16.58 6.74 -25.82
C ILE A 12 -17.61 6.42 -24.75
N PRO A 13 -18.61 5.56 -25.04
CA PRO A 13 -19.61 5.18 -24.07
C PRO A 13 -19.01 4.26 -23.00
N LEU A 14 -19.43 4.38 -21.76
CA LEU A 14 -19.05 3.45 -20.68
C LEU A 14 -19.87 2.17 -20.72
N ARG A 15 -21.08 2.23 -21.30
CA ARG A 15 -22.02 1.12 -21.42
C ARG A 15 -22.60 1.05 -22.83
N THR A 16 -23.02 -0.14 -23.19
CA THR A 16 -23.76 -0.40 -24.44
C THR A 16 -25.22 0.07 -24.31
N ALA A 17 -25.96 0.01 -25.37
CA ALA A 17 -27.41 0.28 -25.35
C ALA A 17 -28.20 -0.75 -24.50
N SER A 18 -27.67 -1.93 -24.27
CA SER A 18 -28.19 -2.96 -23.37
C SER A 18 -27.76 -2.83 -21.92
N ASP A 19 -27.11 -1.71 -21.54
CA ASP A 19 -26.58 -1.41 -20.21
C ASP A 19 -25.42 -2.30 -19.75
N GLU A 20 -24.82 -3.07 -20.65
CA GLU A 20 -23.59 -3.83 -20.38
C GLU A 20 -22.36 -2.92 -20.48
N LEU A 21 -21.23 -3.31 -19.80
CA LEU A 21 -19.99 -2.56 -19.91
C LEU A 21 -19.45 -2.57 -21.34
N TYR A 22 -19.14 -1.39 -21.86
CA TYR A 22 -18.53 -1.26 -23.18
C TYR A 22 -17.01 -1.19 -23.05
N PHE A 23 -16.32 -2.15 -23.64
CA PHE A 23 -14.87 -2.22 -23.64
C PHE A 23 -14.30 -1.69 -24.94
N TYR A 24 -13.40 -0.73 -24.84
CA TYR A 24 -12.79 -0.02 -25.97
C TYR A 24 -11.34 -0.40 -26.16
N ALA A 25 -10.99 -0.86 -27.38
CA ALA A 25 -9.65 -1.42 -27.66
C ALA A 25 -8.56 -0.36 -27.85
N ASN A 26 -8.90 0.86 -28.24
CA ASN A 26 -7.96 1.92 -28.59
C ASN A 26 -7.95 3.06 -27.59
N GLU A 27 -8.17 2.77 -26.31
CA GLU A 27 -8.19 3.79 -25.28
C GLU A 27 -6.82 4.39 -25.02
N ALA A 28 -6.77 5.72 -24.85
CA ALA A 28 -5.51 6.44 -24.62
C ALA A 28 -4.78 5.89 -23.39
N GLY A 29 -3.53 5.51 -23.55
CA GLY A 29 -2.66 4.99 -22.50
C GLY A 29 -2.75 3.48 -22.27
N HIS A 30 -3.68 2.80 -22.90
CA HIS A 30 -3.81 1.34 -22.84
C HIS A 30 -3.55 0.73 -24.20
N ASN A 31 -2.29 0.54 -24.55
CA ASN A 31 -1.88 -0.05 -25.81
C ASN A 31 -2.19 -1.56 -25.84
N GLY A 32 -3.31 -1.81 -26.26
CA GLY A 32 -3.88 -2.76 -26.92
C GLY A 32 -3.80 -4.22 -26.99
N ILE A 33 -3.48 -5.00 -25.99
CA ILE A 33 -3.75 -6.45 -26.05
C ILE A 33 -5.22 -6.73 -25.72
N LEU A 34 -5.79 -5.98 -24.79
CA LEU A 34 -7.16 -6.15 -24.33
C LEU A 34 -7.93 -4.82 -24.36
N PRO A 35 -9.23 -4.85 -24.69
CA PRO A 35 -10.06 -3.68 -24.58
C PRO A 35 -10.25 -3.26 -23.13
N TYR A 36 -10.41 -1.96 -22.87
CA TYR A 36 -10.43 -1.35 -21.54
C TYR A 36 -11.79 -0.75 -21.19
N ASN A 37 -12.17 -0.80 -19.92
CA ASN A 37 -13.31 -0.08 -19.37
C ASN A 37 -13.02 0.39 -17.94
N ILE A 38 -13.07 1.69 -17.67
CA ILE A 38 -12.76 2.25 -16.34
C ILE A 38 -13.73 1.79 -15.27
N MET A 39 -15.01 1.54 -15.58
CA MET A 39 -15.98 1.06 -14.61
C MET A 39 -15.65 -0.37 -14.16
N ASN A 40 -15.11 -1.19 -15.08
CA ASN A 40 -14.57 -2.48 -14.74
C ASN A 40 -13.41 -2.34 -13.75
N GLU A 41 -12.45 -1.47 -14.04
CA GLU A 41 -11.29 -1.26 -13.16
C GLU A 41 -11.68 -0.79 -11.75
N LEU A 42 -12.64 0.12 -11.66
CA LEU A 42 -13.13 0.61 -10.36
C LEU A 42 -13.78 -0.49 -9.51
N ASN A 43 -14.35 -1.52 -10.14
CA ASN A 43 -14.95 -2.64 -9.44
C ASN A 43 -13.95 -3.74 -9.08
N HIS A 44 -12.87 -3.85 -9.85
CA HIS A 44 -11.92 -4.96 -9.78
C HIS A 44 -10.53 -4.57 -9.29
N THR A 45 -10.38 -3.34 -8.81
CA THR A 45 -9.19 -2.85 -8.14
C THR A 45 -9.54 -2.09 -6.86
N GLY A 46 -8.65 -2.06 -5.91
CA GLY A 46 -8.88 -1.28 -4.70
C GLY A 46 -7.61 -0.92 -3.96
N ASN A 47 -7.74 0.13 -3.17
CA ASN A 47 -6.72 0.59 -2.25
C ASN A 47 -7.35 0.77 -0.87
N LYS A 48 -6.71 0.23 0.15
CA LYS A 48 -7.09 0.41 1.53
C LYS A 48 -5.88 0.90 2.32
N ASN A 49 -6.10 1.93 3.12
CA ASN A 49 -5.07 2.47 3.99
C ASN A 49 -5.61 2.54 5.43
N ASP A 50 -5.04 1.71 6.29
CA ASP A 50 -5.33 1.67 7.72
C ASP A 50 -4.18 2.33 8.48
N ASN A 51 -4.49 3.39 9.21
CA ASN A 51 -3.53 4.08 10.06
C ASN A 51 -4.00 4.02 11.51
N SER A 52 -3.12 3.53 12.39
CA SER A 52 -3.33 3.52 13.83
C SER A 52 -2.16 4.16 14.55
N SER A 53 -2.44 5.02 15.51
CA SER A 53 -1.40 5.63 16.34
C SER A 53 -1.81 5.65 17.80
N ILE A 54 -0.82 5.48 18.66
CA ILE A 54 -0.93 5.62 20.10
C ILE A 54 0.19 6.54 20.55
N ASP A 55 -0.19 7.63 21.23
CA ASP A 55 0.72 8.61 21.79
C ASP A 55 0.45 8.70 23.29
N VAL A 56 1.50 8.55 24.08
CA VAL A 56 1.44 8.64 25.55
C VAL A 56 2.45 9.66 26.00
N ALA A 57 2.04 10.58 26.87
CA ALA A 57 2.94 11.54 27.49
C ALA A 57 2.68 11.62 29.00
N ILE A 58 3.76 11.56 29.76
CA ILE A 58 3.77 11.76 31.21
C ILE A 58 4.53 13.03 31.49
N ASN A 59 3.89 13.98 32.16
CA ASN A 59 4.50 15.23 32.54
C ASN A 59 4.59 15.29 34.05
N LEU A 60 5.77 15.64 34.55
CA LEU A 60 6.06 15.86 35.96
C LEU A 60 6.57 17.29 36.11
N ASP A 61 5.87 18.11 36.87
CA ASP A 61 6.29 19.43 37.26
C ASP A 61 6.49 19.45 38.79
N TRP A 62 7.68 19.83 39.22
CA TRP A 62 8.03 19.86 40.64
C TRP A 62 8.67 21.19 40.99
N ASN A 63 8.02 21.93 41.87
CA ASN A 63 8.57 23.12 42.47
C ASN A 63 9.52 22.71 43.62
N VAL A 64 10.80 22.57 43.32
CA VAL A 64 11.83 22.14 44.28
C VAL A 64 12.00 23.19 45.38
N ALA A 65 11.94 24.48 44.98
CA ALA A 65 11.93 25.65 45.86
C ALA A 65 11.10 26.77 45.20
N SER A 66 10.80 27.84 45.89
CA SER A 66 10.07 29.00 45.33
C SER A 66 10.73 29.61 44.10
N TRP A 67 12.02 29.41 43.92
CA TRP A 67 12.85 29.95 42.84
C TRP A 67 13.41 28.86 41.91
N ILE A 68 13.08 27.55 42.12
CA ILE A 68 13.53 26.41 41.28
C ILE A 68 12.33 25.58 40.88
N LYS A 69 12.12 25.44 39.57
CA LYS A 69 11.15 24.49 39.00
C LYS A 69 11.89 23.45 38.18
N PHE A 70 11.64 22.20 38.47
CA PHE A 70 12.04 21.04 37.67
C PHE A 70 10.83 20.56 36.88
N SER A 71 11.01 20.31 35.57
CA SER A 71 10.00 19.71 34.71
C SER A 71 10.60 18.53 33.96
N SER A 72 9.86 17.43 33.91
CA SER A 72 10.24 16.24 33.16
C SER A 72 9.08 15.78 32.29
N ILE A 73 9.34 15.53 31.04
CA ILE A 73 8.37 15.01 30.05
C ILE A 73 8.90 13.70 29.47
N LEU A 74 8.15 12.63 29.67
CA LEU A 74 8.39 11.35 29.03
C LEU A 74 7.28 11.09 28.02
N GLY A 75 7.63 11.03 26.74
CA GLY A 75 6.72 10.73 25.64
C GLY A 75 7.09 9.41 24.97
N ALA A 76 6.09 8.65 24.60
CA ALA A 76 6.20 7.48 23.73
C ALA A 76 5.13 7.53 22.66
N SER A 77 5.51 7.25 21.43
CA SER A 77 4.61 7.22 20.29
C SER A 77 4.83 5.94 19.47
N ARG A 78 3.74 5.34 19.03
CA ARG A 78 3.79 4.23 18.10
C ARG A 78 2.70 4.41 17.05
N SER A 79 3.11 4.47 15.79
CA SER A 79 2.20 4.47 14.65
C SER A 79 2.43 3.24 13.77
N ASN A 80 1.36 2.74 13.21
CA ASN A 80 1.37 1.66 12.24
C ASN A 80 0.47 2.05 11.07
N VAL A 81 1.03 2.03 9.87
CA VAL A 81 0.32 2.28 8.61
C VAL A 81 0.37 1.02 7.78
N THR A 82 -0.80 0.46 7.48
CA THR A 82 -0.94 -0.68 6.59
C THR A 82 -1.67 -0.22 5.33
N GLN A 83 -1.01 -0.34 4.20
CA GLN A 83 -1.56 -0.05 2.90
C GLN A 83 -1.72 -1.35 2.12
N GLU A 84 -2.92 -1.61 1.63
CA GLU A 84 -3.26 -2.73 0.78
C GLU A 84 -3.71 -2.19 -0.58
N ASN A 85 -3.03 -2.60 -1.64
CA ASN A 85 -3.44 -2.37 -3.03
C ASN A 85 -3.75 -3.73 -3.65
N TRP A 86 -4.90 -3.86 -4.25
CA TRP A 86 -5.29 -5.11 -4.87
C TRP A 86 -5.90 -4.89 -6.26
N ALA A 87 -5.71 -5.87 -7.10
CA ALA A 87 -6.35 -6.03 -8.38
C ALA A 87 -6.74 -7.50 -8.53
N ASP A 88 -7.98 -7.76 -8.86
CA ASP A 88 -8.44 -9.14 -9.06
C ASP A 88 -8.23 -9.63 -10.49
N GLU A 89 -8.62 -10.87 -10.77
CA GLU A 89 -8.47 -11.51 -12.08
C GLU A 89 -9.26 -10.85 -13.20
N GLN A 90 -10.24 -10.00 -12.87
CA GLN A 90 -11.06 -9.27 -13.83
C GLN A 90 -10.56 -7.86 -14.11
N SER A 91 -9.50 -7.42 -13.44
CA SER A 91 -8.87 -6.14 -13.74
C SER A 91 -8.10 -6.20 -15.07
N TYR A 92 -7.98 -5.06 -15.75
CA TYR A 92 -7.15 -4.94 -16.95
C TYR A 92 -5.70 -5.30 -16.67
N TYR A 93 -5.16 -4.85 -15.53
CA TYR A 93 -3.79 -5.10 -15.13
C TYR A 93 -3.47 -6.60 -15.08
N ILE A 94 -4.26 -7.36 -14.33
CA ILE A 94 -4.07 -8.81 -14.20
C ILE A 94 -4.38 -9.53 -15.53
N SER A 95 -5.44 -9.14 -16.20
CA SER A 95 -5.82 -9.72 -17.49
C SER A 95 -4.74 -9.51 -18.55
N SER A 96 -4.08 -8.35 -18.57
CA SER A 96 -2.99 -8.06 -19.50
C SER A 96 -1.74 -8.89 -19.20
N MET A 97 -1.40 -9.07 -17.91
CA MET A 97 -0.26 -9.91 -17.50
C MET A 97 -0.51 -11.39 -17.80
N ARG A 98 -1.74 -11.84 -17.65
CA ARG A 98 -2.14 -13.22 -17.98
C ARG A 98 -2.40 -13.43 -19.47
N GLN A 99 -2.46 -12.37 -20.27
CA GLN A 99 -2.87 -12.39 -21.67
C GLN A 99 -4.24 -13.07 -21.86
N SER A 100 -5.13 -12.91 -20.87
CA SER A 100 -6.44 -13.55 -20.80
C SER A 100 -7.51 -12.51 -20.51
N PRO A 101 -8.61 -12.47 -21.25
CA PRO A 101 -9.65 -11.49 -21.01
C PRO A 101 -10.37 -11.74 -19.69
N TYR A 102 -10.31 -10.73 -18.81
CA TYR A 102 -11.22 -10.46 -17.70
C TYR A 102 -11.75 -11.68 -16.91
N GLY A 103 -10.87 -12.33 -16.15
CA GLY A 103 -11.21 -13.45 -15.30
C GLY A 103 -11.51 -14.75 -16.02
N LYS A 104 -11.41 -14.78 -17.34
CA LYS A 104 -11.55 -16.04 -18.08
C LYS A 104 -10.29 -16.87 -17.88
N LYS A 105 -10.51 -18.15 -17.63
CA LYS A 105 -9.44 -19.13 -17.73
C LYS A 105 -9.08 -19.28 -19.19
N LEU A 106 -7.80 -19.27 -19.47
CA LEU A 106 -7.26 -19.37 -20.83
C LEU A 106 -7.71 -20.58 -21.67
N PRO A 107 -8.21 -21.70 -21.12
CA PRO A 107 -8.74 -22.81 -21.93
C PRO A 107 -9.83 -22.41 -22.92
N ASP A 108 -10.54 -21.30 -22.65
CA ASP A 108 -11.64 -20.85 -23.50
C ASP A 108 -11.15 -20.19 -24.80
N LEU A 109 -9.84 -19.95 -24.95
CA LEU A 109 -9.25 -19.21 -26.07
C LEU A 109 -8.45 -20.09 -27.03
N THR A 110 -8.13 -21.32 -26.67
CA THR A 110 -7.32 -22.25 -27.47
C THR A 110 -7.89 -23.67 -27.38
N GLU A 111 -7.67 -24.45 -28.43
CA GLU A 111 -8.06 -25.86 -28.47
C GLU A 111 -7.23 -26.74 -27.51
N ASP A 112 -6.08 -26.24 -26.96
CA ASP A 112 -5.27 -26.96 -26.00
C ASP A 112 -5.14 -26.20 -24.66
N PRO A 113 -5.92 -26.60 -23.65
CA PRO A 113 -5.90 -25.98 -22.32
C PRO A 113 -4.52 -26.05 -21.62
N LYS A 114 -3.72 -27.04 -21.93
CA LYS A 114 -2.40 -27.20 -21.30
C LYS A 114 -1.39 -26.16 -21.81
N PHE A 115 -1.52 -25.78 -23.07
CA PHE A 115 -0.60 -24.84 -23.71
C PHE A 115 -0.68 -23.46 -23.05
N VAL A 116 -1.83 -23.07 -22.58
CA VAL A 116 -2.10 -21.71 -22.17
C VAL A 116 -1.73 -21.43 -20.71
N GLU A 117 -1.97 -22.36 -19.80
CA GLU A 117 -1.46 -22.26 -18.43
C GLU A 117 0.07 -22.34 -18.38
N GLU A 118 0.69 -23.00 -19.36
CA GLU A 118 2.13 -23.14 -19.44
C GLU A 118 2.85 -21.81 -19.79
N TYR A 119 2.15 -20.92 -20.50
CA TYR A 119 2.68 -19.59 -20.87
C TYR A 119 2.17 -18.46 -20.01
N CYS A 120 1.26 -18.72 -19.07
CA CYS A 120 0.77 -17.72 -18.17
C CYS A 120 1.80 -17.47 -17.06
N LEU A 121 2.28 -16.22 -16.96
CA LEU A 121 3.29 -15.82 -15.98
C LEU A 121 2.73 -15.78 -14.55
N LEU A 122 1.41 -15.66 -14.39
CA LEU A 122 0.77 -15.56 -13.09
C LEU A 122 -0.23 -16.69 -12.86
N PRO A 123 -0.40 -17.16 -11.62
CA PRO A 123 -1.49 -18.06 -11.26
C PRO A 123 -2.85 -17.40 -11.54
N PHE A 124 -3.91 -18.20 -11.61
CA PHE A 124 -5.27 -17.67 -11.63
C PHE A 124 -5.54 -16.85 -10.35
N GLY A 125 -6.32 -15.79 -10.47
CA GLY A 125 -6.57 -14.83 -9.40
C GLY A 125 -5.82 -13.52 -9.64
N GLY A 126 -5.95 -12.64 -8.69
CA GLY A 126 -5.39 -11.31 -8.75
C GLY A 126 -4.06 -11.16 -8.02
N GLU A 127 -3.76 -9.92 -7.69
CA GLU A 127 -2.58 -9.50 -6.93
C GLU A 127 -3.02 -8.76 -5.67
N LEU A 128 -2.33 -8.99 -4.56
CA LEU A 128 -2.41 -8.18 -3.34
C LEU A 128 -1.02 -7.69 -2.99
N ALA A 129 -0.81 -6.38 -3.08
CA ALA A 129 0.40 -5.70 -2.60
C ALA A 129 0.12 -5.07 -1.24
N THR A 130 0.87 -5.49 -0.22
CA THR A 130 0.76 -4.99 1.15
C THR A 130 2.03 -4.25 1.54
N THR A 131 1.88 -3.02 2.01
CA THR A 131 2.97 -2.26 2.63
C THR A 131 2.60 -1.98 4.07
N ASN A 132 3.45 -2.40 5.00
CA ASN A 132 3.30 -2.12 6.42
C ASN A 132 4.48 -1.27 6.89
N THR A 133 4.20 -0.12 7.47
CA THR A 133 5.21 0.77 8.02
C THR A 133 4.90 1.04 9.48
N ARG A 134 5.88 0.81 10.35
CA ARG A 134 5.78 1.07 11.78
C ARG A 134 6.82 2.08 12.19
N ASN A 135 6.37 3.09 12.92
CA ASN A 135 7.25 4.03 13.60
C ASN A 135 7.06 3.91 15.11
N THR A 136 8.16 3.81 15.84
CA THR A 136 8.17 3.85 17.31
C THR A 136 9.14 4.91 17.74
N SER A 137 8.71 5.86 18.56
CA SER A 137 9.55 6.94 19.06
C SER A 137 9.40 7.13 20.57
N TYR A 138 10.49 7.55 21.19
CA TYR A 138 10.55 7.94 22.59
C TYR A 138 11.21 9.29 22.69
N THR A 139 10.70 10.12 23.59
CA THR A 139 11.27 11.42 23.92
C THR A 139 11.31 11.54 25.42
N TRP A 140 12.48 11.90 25.96
CA TRP A 140 12.63 12.22 27.35
C TRP A 140 13.29 13.59 27.46
N ARG A 141 12.55 14.54 28.00
CA ARG A 141 12.99 15.91 28.19
C ARG A 141 12.96 16.25 29.68
N ASN A 142 14.05 16.81 30.16
CA ASN A 142 14.16 17.37 31.50
C ASN A 142 14.56 18.85 31.38
N SER A 143 13.99 19.67 32.22
CA SER A 143 14.37 21.07 32.32
C SER A 143 14.37 21.56 33.77
N LEU A 144 15.32 22.41 34.09
CA LEU A 144 15.42 23.11 35.35
C LEU A 144 15.34 24.59 35.07
N ALA A 145 14.36 25.27 35.62
CA ALA A 145 14.19 26.71 35.53
C ALA A 145 14.46 27.35 36.88
N LEU A 146 15.20 28.44 36.85
CA LEU A 146 15.57 29.24 38.00
C LEU A 146 15.00 30.63 37.80
N MET A 147 14.39 31.19 38.85
CA MET A 147 13.88 32.56 38.87
C MET A 147 14.02 33.12 40.28
N GLN A 148 14.86 34.12 40.44
CA GLN A 148 15.15 34.72 41.75
C GLN A 148 15.20 36.25 41.66
N SER A 149 14.53 36.92 42.57
CA SER A 149 14.54 38.38 42.69
C SER A 149 15.39 38.83 43.88
N PHE A 150 16.28 39.79 43.66
CA PHE A 150 17.13 40.39 44.67
C PHE A 150 16.89 41.90 44.67
N GLY A 151 16.00 42.35 45.50
CA GLY A 151 15.62 43.75 45.54
C GLY A 151 15.03 44.26 44.24
N LYS A 152 15.78 45.10 43.48
CA LYS A 152 15.39 45.61 42.16
C LYS A 152 15.86 44.74 40.98
N HIS A 153 16.60 43.68 41.24
CA HIS A 153 17.19 42.81 40.22
C HIS A 153 16.42 41.48 40.19
N GLU A 154 16.14 41.04 38.98
CA GLU A 154 15.56 39.70 38.71
C GLU A 154 16.54 38.91 37.84
N ILE A 155 16.84 37.69 38.26
CA ILE A 155 17.68 36.78 37.53
C ILE A 155 16.83 35.57 37.18
N SER A 156 16.77 35.24 35.88
CA SER A 156 16.14 34.02 35.38
C SER A 156 17.04 33.25 34.45
N GLY A 157 16.95 31.95 34.49
CA GLY A 157 17.71 31.07 33.62
C GLY A 157 17.08 29.71 33.54
N SER A 158 17.37 28.98 32.46
CA SER A 158 16.93 27.57 32.34
C SER A 158 18.02 26.74 31.68
N ILE A 159 18.09 25.50 32.11
CA ILE A 159 18.91 24.45 31.49
C ILE A 159 18.04 23.24 31.23
N GLY A 160 18.24 22.57 30.09
CA GLY A 160 17.48 21.41 29.73
C GLY A 160 18.29 20.36 28.98
N GLN A 161 17.79 19.16 29.04
CA GLN A 161 18.30 17.98 28.32
C GLN A 161 17.13 17.31 27.60
N GLU A 162 17.35 16.90 26.36
CA GLU A 162 16.41 16.09 25.61
C GLU A 162 17.12 14.90 24.97
N VAL A 163 16.53 13.73 25.16
CA VAL A 163 16.92 12.50 24.45
C VAL A 163 15.74 12.06 23.61
N ARG A 164 15.95 11.83 22.32
CA ARG A 164 14.94 11.33 21.40
C ARG A 164 15.48 10.11 20.68
N SER A 165 14.63 9.10 20.53
CA SER A 165 14.88 7.92 19.70
C SER A 165 13.69 7.71 18.78
N SER A 166 13.95 7.37 17.53
CA SER A 166 12.91 7.02 16.55
C SER A 166 13.38 5.85 15.72
N LYS A 167 12.53 4.81 15.64
CA LYS A 167 12.78 3.61 14.86
C LYS A 167 11.67 3.41 13.84
N TYR A 168 12.07 3.25 12.59
CA TYR A 168 11.19 2.92 11.48
C TYR A 168 11.46 1.50 11.02
N ASP A 169 10.39 0.70 10.95
CA ASP A 169 10.40 -0.65 10.39
C ASP A 169 9.40 -0.69 9.24
N GLY A 170 9.79 -1.23 8.10
CA GLY A 170 8.92 -1.36 6.92
C GLY A 170 8.96 -2.77 6.35
N LEU A 171 7.82 -3.25 5.87
CA LEU A 171 7.69 -4.51 5.14
C LEU A 171 6.78 -4.26 3.93
N LYS A 172 7.27 -4.65 2.75
CA LYS A 172 6.47 -4.67 1.52
C LYS A 172 6.40 -6.12 1.03
N SER A 173 5.21 -6.56 0.65
CA SER A 173 4.96 -7.90 0.12
C SER A 173 3.98 -7.82 -1.02
N THR A 174 4.23 -8.56 -2.08
CA THR A 174 3.29 -8.75 -3.20
C THR A 174 2.98 -10.24 -3.31
N GLN A 175 1.70 -10.57 -3.34
CA GLN A 175 1.22 -11.95 -3.43
C GLN A 175 0.24 -12.07 -4.59
N TYR A 176 0.40 -13.13 -5.38
CA TYR A 176 -0.44 -13.43 -6.53
C TYR A 176 -1.44 -14.54 -6.22
N GLY A 177 -2.47 -14.66 -7.06
CA GLY A 177 -3.54 -15.62 -6.85
C GLY A 177 -4.60 -15.14 -5.86
N TYR A 178 -4.70 -13.84 -5.64
CA TYR A 178 -5.64 -13.23 -4.70
C TYR A 178 -7.07 -13.25 -5.23
N LEU A 179 -8.02 -13.68 -4.39
CA LEU A 179 -9.44 -13.79 -4.71
C LEU A 179 -10.25 -12.98 -3.69
N PRO A 180 -10.43 -11.66 -3.91
CA PRO A 180 -11.12 -10.78 -2.97
C PRO A 180 -12.58 -11.19 -2.75
N GLU A 181 -13.29 -11.59 -3.80
CA GLU A 181 -14.69 -11.97 -3.73
C GLU A 181 -14.93 -13.34 -3.05
N ARG A 182 -13.89 -14.17 -2.97
CA ARG A 182 -13.96 -15.49 -2.31
C ARG A 182 -13.44 -15.47 -0.88
N GLY A 183 -13.73 -14.40 -0.15
CA GLY A 183 -13.33 -14.25 1.24
C GLY A 183 -11.86 -13.89 1.43
N LYS A 184 -11.27 -13.16 0.47
CA LYS A 184 -9.86 -12.71 0.51
C LYS A 184 -8.86 -13.86 0.63
N LYS A 185 -9.14 -14.97 -0.05
CA LYS A 185 -8.28 -16.14 -0.11
C LYS A 185 -7.28 -16.03 -1.25
N PHE A 186 -6.27 -16.88 -1.18
CA PHE A 186 -5.32 -17.08 -2.28
C PHE A 186 -5.58 -18.44 -2.91
N VAL A 187 -5.31 -18.54 -4.21
CA VAL A 187 -5.33 -19.81 -4.93
C VAL A 187 -4.19 -20.67 -4.45
N ASP A 188 -4.45 -21.98 -4.25
CA ASP A 188 -3.38 -22.95 -4.02
C ASP A 188 -2.54 -23.06 -5.30
N ILE A 189 -1.27 -22.69 -5.19
CA ILE A 189 -0.33 -22.72 -6.32
C ILE A 189 0.35 -24.09 -6.31
N ASP A 190 0.20 -24.84 -7.39
CA ASP A 190 0.94 -26.09 -7.60
C ASP A 190 2.45 -25.80 -7.61
N PRO A 191 3.26 -26.43 -6.75
CA PRO A 191 4.71 -26.22 -6.71
C PRO A 191 5.43 -26.49 -8.04
N THR A 192 4.84 -27.28 -8.94
CA THR A 192 5.39 -27.52 -10.27
C THR A 192 5.27 -26.30 -11.19
N ILE A 193 4.21 -25.51 -11.03
CA ILE A 193 4.01 -24.24 -11.74
C ILE A 193 5.03 -23.22 -11.25
N TRP A 194 5.34 -23.19 -9.95
CA TRP A 194 6.41 -22.33 -9.40
C TRP A 194 7.79 -22.61 -9.98
N LYS A 195 8.13 -23.85 -10.23
CA LYS A 195 9.42 -24.19 -10.86
C LYS A 195 9.50 -23.64 -12.29
N ARG A 196 8.39 -23.67 -13.01
CA ARG A 196 8.30 -23.10 -14.37
C ARG A 196 8.35 -21.56 -14.31
N TYR A 197 7.63 -20.96 -13.38
CA TYR A 197 7.66 -19.53 -13.12
C TYR A 197 9.07 -19.05 -12.75
N ALA A 198 9.75 -19.73 -11.83
CA ALA A 198 11.12 -19.42 -11.45
C ALA A 198 12.11 -19.55 -12.63
N ALA A 199 11.88 -20.49 -13.55
CA ALA A 199 12.67 -20.63 -14.75
C ALA A 199 12.42 -19.52 -15.77
N LEU A 200 11.16 -19.09 -15.93
CA LEU A 200 10.77 -17.95 -16.78
C LEU A 200 11.34 -16.63 -16.24
N VAL A 201 11.23 -16.40 -14.94
CA VAL A 201 11.81 -15.25 -14.23
C VAL A 201 13.33 -15.19 -14.41
N LYS A 202 14.01 -16.32 -14.32
CA LYS A 202 15.45 -16.40 -14.53
C LYS A 202 15.85 -16.03 -15.96
N ASN A 203 15.01 -16.32 -16.94
CA ASN A 203 15.25 -16.02 -18.35
C ASN A 203 14.77 -14.62 -18.77
N HIS A 204 13.91 -14.00 -17.97
CA HIS A 204 13.37 -12.65 -18.18
C HIS A 204 13.47 -11.84 -16.89
N PRO A 205 14.68 -11.39 -16.50
CA PRO A 205 14.90 -10.64 -15.27
C PRO A 205 14.13 -9.32 -15.20
N ASP A 206 13.69 -8.79 -16.35
CA ASP A 206 12.95 -7.54 -16.46
C ASP A 206 11.51 -7.64 -15.91
N VAL A 207 11.01 -8.86 -15.70
CA VAL A 207 9.64 -9.11 -15.17
C VAL A 207 9.62 -9.20 -13.64
N VAL A 208 10.79 -9.31 -13.02
CA VAL A 208 10.94 -9.37 -11.56
C VAL A 208 11.88 -8.27 -11.11
N THR A 209 11.44 -7.08 -11.23
CA THR A 209 12.04 -5.98 -10.48
C THR A 209 11.10 -5.65 -9.36
N ASP A 210 11.25 -6.31 -8.23
CA ASP A 210 11.15 -5.66 -6.92
C ASP A 210 11.33 -6.73 -5.84
N THR A 211 12.57 -6.90 -5.49
CA THR A 211 12.94 -7.35 -4.15
C THR A 211 13.01 -6.16 -3.22
#